data_8215bf988e938f382cfd64b983396b26
#
_entry.id   8215bf988e938f382cfd64b983396b26
#
_cell.length_a   1.000
_cell.length_b   1.000
_cell.length_c   1.000
_cell.angle_alpha   90.00
_cell.angle_beta   90.00
_cell.angle_gamma   90.00
#
_symmetry.space_group_name_H-M   'P 1'
#
loop_
_entity.id
_entity.type
_entity.pdbx_description
1 polymer ?
#
loop_
_entity_poly.entity_id
_entity_poly.type
_entity_poly.pdbx_seq_one_letter_code
_entity_poly.pdbx_strand_id
1 'polypeptide(L)'
;YSSAASDVYKRQVVVNPVFDKIRESGFTEYHFEPFTETLKRYGSSHEGVFEMWKQGINAGIFHPQFHGREHLNVKKWLRNLREDVGFTRQAFDLGTFGLTQDVDPNLRRNYMGAFNSALPEDMAYYDNLLREGLDLFEQLFGYRSESFIATTYTWHPNLEKSLKRYGVKYLQGMVVQKIPLDDDTTFTTKKTNYCGWKSAEGLTYVTRNCYYEPSQYKEDWVADCLNRIAIAFFWNKPVVISMHRLNVIGSLDKDNRTTNLASLGTMLHEAVKRWPDVEFMSSDELGWIIES
;
A
#
# COMPACT_ATOMS: atom_id res chain seq x y z
N TYR A 1 3.99 -19.09 -20.73
CA TYR A 1 4.69 -18.06 -19.94
C TYR A 1 4.18 -18.11 -18.50
N SER A 2 5.05 -18.47 -17.57
CA SER A 2 4.77 -18.36 -16.13
C SER A 2 5.42 -17.07 -15.63
N SER A 3 4.64 -16.02 -15.41
CA SER A 3 5.12 -14.74 -14.93
C SER A 3 4.79 -14.56 -13.45
N ALA A 4 5.76 -14.14 -12.66
CA ALA A 4 5.58 -13.76 -11.28
C ALA A 4 5.80 -12.24 -11.12
N ALA A 5 4.75 -11.50 -10.76
CA ALA A 5 4.88 -10.12 -10.37
C ALA A 5 5.20 -10.05 -8.87
N SER A 6 6.34 -9.51 -8.51
CA SER A 6 6.74 -9.32 -7.11
C SER A 6 6.57 -7.86 -6.70
N ASP A 7 5.73 -7.61 -5.70
CA ASP A 7 5.35 -6.27 -5.24
C ASP A 7 5.95 -5.91 -3.87
N VAL A 8 7.05 -6.56 -3.52
CA VAL A 8 7.61 -6.64 -2.15
C VAL A 8 8.00 -5.27 -1.56
N TYR A 9 8.31 -4.25 -2.35
CA TYR A 9 8.78 -2.94 -1.86
C TYR A 9 8.24 -1.74 -2.64
N LYS A 10 7.13 -1.88 -3.32
CA LYS A 10 6.75 -0.97 -4.38
C LYS A 10 5.59 -0.04 -4.05
N ARG A 11 4.93 -0.22 -2.88
CA ARG A 11 3.83 0.64 -2.46
C ARG A 11 4.36 1.86 -1.76
N GLN A 12 4.06 3.03 -2.29
CA GLN A 12 4.54 4.27 -1.73
C GLN A 12 3.42 5.28 -1.53
N VAL A 13 3.21 5.67 -0.28
CA VAL A 13 2.58 6.94 0.06
C VAL A 13 3.62 8.05 -0.06
N VAL A 14 3.21 9.24 -0.47
CA VAL A 14 4.15 10.28 -0.87
C VAL A 14 4.34 11.38 0.17
N VAL A 15 3.49 11.42 1.20
CA VAL A 15 3.56 12.43 2.25
C VAL A 15 3.48 11.86 3.65
N ASN A 16 3.98 12.63 4.62
CA ASN A 16 3.78 12.46 6.04
C ASN A 16 3.14 13.70 6.66
N PRO A 17 2.35 13.58 7.75
CA PRO A 17 1.80 14.72 8.46
C PRO A 17 2.86 15.54 9.16
N VAL A 18 2.62 16.85 9.24
CA VAL A 18 3.42 17.78 10.03
C VAL A 18 2.66 18.09 11.32
N PHE A 19 2.94 17.34 12.37
CA PHE A 19 2.19 17.33 13.63
C PHE A 19 2.10 18.73 14.28
N ASP A 20 3.19 19.47 14.33
CA ASP A 20 3.20 20.81 14.97
C ASP A 20 2.25 21.77 14.27
N LYS A 21 2.26 21.82 12.92
CA LYS A 21 1.34 22.68 12.16
C LYS A 21 -0.12 22.26 12.30
N ILE A 22 -0.38 20.94 12.38
CA ILE A 22 -1.73 20.41 12.62
C ILE A 22 -2.21 20.84 14.03
N ARG A 23 -1.33 20.82 15.03
CA ARG A 23 -1.62 21.31 16.37
C ARG A 23 -1.92 22.82 16.40
N GLU A 24 -1.08 23.62 15.72
CA GLU A 24 -1.25 25.07 15.58
C GLU A 24 -2.57 25.45 14.95
N SER A 25 -3.07 24.66 13.99
CA SER A 25 -4.38 24.87 13.37
C SER A 25 -5.57 24.49 14.28
N GLY A 26 -5.34 23.99 15.50
CA GLY A 26 -6.39 23.45 16.36
C GLY A 26 -7.05 22.21 15.77
N PHE A 27 -6.32 21.40 15.00
CA PHE A 27 -6.78 20.20 14.32
C PHE A 27 -7.84 20.43 13.24
N THR A 28 -7.91 21.65 12.69
CA THR A 28 -8.86 22.03 11.64
C THR A 28 -8.31 21.77 10.25
N GLU A 29 -6.98 21.83 10.10
CA GLU A 29 -6.28 21.69 8.82
C GLU A 29 -5.28 20.54 8.85
N TYR A 30 -5.21 19.80 7.75
CA TYR A 30 -4.19 18.77 7.57
C TYR A 30 -2.96 19.37 6.89
N HIS A 31 -1.90 19.47 7.61
CA HIS A 31 -0.59 19.89 7.11
C HIS A 31 0.28 18.67 6.87
N PHE A 32 0.89 18.61 5.70
CA PHE A 32 1.74 17.50 5.29
C PHE A 32 2.99 17.99 4.56
N GLU A 33 3.95 17.11 4.45
CA GLU A 33 5.18 17.31 3.67
C GLU A 33 5.50 16.04 2.86
N PRO A 34 6.24 16.15 1.73
CA PRO A 34 6.79 14.97 1.06
C PRO A 34 7.61 14.13 2.03
N PHE A 35 7.53 12.81 1.91
CA PHE A 35 8.30 11.91 2.79
C PHE A 35 9.82 12.18 2.74
N THR A 36 10.33 12.70 1.63
CA THR A 36 11.74 13.11 1.47
C THR A 36 12.13 14.24 2.43
N GLU A 37 11.22 15.17 2.73
CA GLU A 37 11.47 16.22 3.73
C GLU A 37 11.49 15.64 5.13
N THR A 38 10.62 14.69 5.41
CA THR A 38 10.65 13.93 6.67
C THR A 38 11.99 13.21 6.86
N LEU A 39 12.51 12.54 5.81
CA LEU A 39 13.81 11.88 5.88
C LEU A 39 14.95 12.85 6.22
N LYS A 40 14.95 14.05 5.64
CA LYS A 40 15.94 15.09 5.94
C LYS A 40 15.89 15.51 7.42
N ARG A 41 14.71 15.61 8.01
CA ARG A 41 14.57 15.96 9.44
C ARG A 41 15.12 14.90 10.39
N TYR A 42 15.11 13.63 10.00
CA TYR A 42 15.76 12.57 10.78
C TYR A 42 17.29 12.59 10.70
N GLY A 43 17.87 13.49 9.90
CA GLY A 43 19.30 13.73 9.83
C GLY A 43 20.12 12.57 9.27
N SER A 44 21.37 12.49 9.64
CA SER A 44 22.36 11.58 9.05
C SER A 44 22.01 10.10 9.12
N SER A 45 21.18 9.69 10.07
CA SER A 45 20.71 8.28 10.15
C SER A 45 19.80 7.87 8.99
N HIS A 46 19.19 8.83 8.31
CA HIS A 46 18.27 8.62 7.18
C HIS A 46 18.73 9.34 5.91
N GLU A 47 19.84 10.06 5.99
CA GLU A 47 20.48 10.67 4.83
C GLU A 47 20.88 9.59 3.84
N GLY A 48 20.57 9.79 2.56
CA GLY A 48 20.84 8.81 1.52
C GLY A 48 19.79 7.71 1.31
N VAL A 49 18.78 7.57 2.18
CA VAL A 49 17.72 6.55 1.99
C VAL A 49 17.02 6.75 0.64
N PHE A 50 16.67 7.97 0.29
CA PHE A 50 16.00 8.24 -0.99
C PHE A 50 16.92 8.03 -2.20
N GLU A 51 18.21 8.29 -2.04
CA GLU A 51 19.21 8.00 -3.09
C GLU A 51 19.36 6.48 -3.31
N MET A 52 19.30 5.68 -2.26
CA MET A 52 19.25 4.21 -2.41
C MET A 52 18.00 3.74 -3.16
N TRP A 53 16.86 4.39 -2.94
CA TRP A 53 15.65 4.13 -3.74
C TRP A 53 15.87 4.45 -5.21
N LYS A 54 16.43 5.60 -5.54
CA LYS A 54 16.77 5.97 -6.92
C LYS A 54 17.75 4.99 -7.57
N GLN A 55 18.75 4.54 -6.83
CA GLN A 55 19.68 3.52 -7.30
C GLN A 55 18.93 2.21 -7.63
N GLY A 56 18.04 1.76 -6.74
CA GLY A 56 17.23 0.58 -6.98
C GLY A 56 16.28 0.72 -8.18
N ILE A 57 15.71 1.90 -8.40
CA ILE A 57 14.88 2.22 -9.58
C ILE A 57 15.73 2.16 -10.84
N ASN A 58 16.88 2.82 -10.85
CA ASN A 58 17.79 2.86 -12.00
C ASN A 58 18.37 1.48 -12.35
N ALA A 59 18.51 0.61 -11.35
CA ALA A 59 18.95 -0.77 -11.53
C ALA A 59 17.79 -1.73 -11.93
N GLY A 60 16.56 -1.24 -12.08
CA GLY A 60 15.39 -2.07 -12.40
C GLY A 60 14.95 -3.01 -11.26
N ILE A 61 15.46 -2.79 -10.03
CA ILE A 61 15.12 -3.61 -8.85
C ILE A 61 13.82 -3.10 -8.20
N PHE A 62 13.62 -1.78 -8.17
CA PHE A 62 12.45 -1.14 -7.59
C PHE A 62 11.62 -0.45 -8.67
N HIS A 63 10.32 -0.67 -8.59
CA HIS A 63 9.34 0.09 -9.37
C HIS A 63 8.25 0.60 -8.42
N PRO A 64 8.45 1.75 -7.74
CA PRO A 64 7.46 2.35 -6.85
C PRO A 64 6.09 2.48 -7.53
N GLN A 65 5.03 2.22 -6.78
CA GLN A 65 3.65 2.30 -7.26
C GLN A 65 2.82 3.09 -6.26
N PHE A 66 1.86 3.85 -6.79
CA PHE A 66 1.07 4.78 -6.00
C PHE A 66 0.13 4.06 -5.02
N HIS A 67 0.26 4.38 -3.73
CA HIS A 67 -0.52 3.83 -2.63
C HIS A 67 -1.40 4.87 -1.91
N GLY A 68 -1.71 5.97 -2.58
CA GLY A 68 -2.36 7.12 -2.01
C GLY A 68 -1.37 8.22 -1.65
N ARG A 69 -1.87 9.43 -1.45
CA ARG A 69 -1.05 10.57 -0.98
C ARG A 69 -0.54 10.26 0.42
N GLU A 70 -1.41 9.89 1.34
CA GLU A 70 -1.12 9.35 2.68
C GLU A 70 -1.88 8.04 2.93
N HIS A 71 -1.48 7.33 3.98
CA HIS A 71 -2.15 6.11 4.45
C HIS A 71 -3.20 6.40 5.53
N LEU A 72 -3.51 7.65 5.77
CA LEU A 72 -4.32 8.14 6.86
C LEU A 72 -5.71 8.57 6.40
N ASN A 73 -6.78 8.16 7.10
CA ASN A 73 -8.10 8.75 6.96
C ASN A 73 -8.10 10.13 7.67
N VAL A 74 -7.67 11.14 6.95
CA VAL A 74 -7.41 12.48 7.46
C VAL A 74 -8.66 13.11 8.07
N LYS A 75 -9.82 13.03 7.39
CA LYS A 75 -11.05 13.65 7.88
C LYS A 75 -11.52 13.07 9.20
N LYS A 76 -11.52 11.74 9.31
CA LYS A 76 -11.88 11.04 10.56
C LYS A 76 -10.89 11.36 11.66
N TRP A 77 -9.60 11.35 11.34
CA TRP A 77 -8.53 11.61 12.31
C TRP A 77 -8.60 13.03 12.88
N LEU A 78 -8.71 14.04 12.02
CA LEU A 78 -8.85 15.44 12.46
C LEU A 78 -10.14 15.66 13.29
N ARG A 79 -11.26 15.05 12.90
CA ARG A 79 -12.50 15.09 13.66
C ARG A 79 -12.28 14.54 15.07
N ASN A 80 -11.72 13.33 15.16
CA ASN A 80 -11.49 12.68 16.45
C ASN A 80 -10.45 13.40 17.32
N LEU A 81 -9.48 14.09 16.71
CA LEU A 81 -8.57 14.98 17.43
C LEU A 81 -9.30 16.19 18.02
N ARG A 82 -10.22 16.83 17.29
CA ARG A 82 -11.01 17.96 17.82
C ARG A 82 -11.95 17.53 18.93
N GLU A 83 -12.61 16.42 18.74
CA GLU A 83 -13.62 15.87 19.68
C GLU A 83 -12.98 15.09 20.84
N ASP A 84 -11.67 14.94 20.85
CA ASP A 84 -10.91 14.20 21.86
C ASP A 84 -11.40 12.75 22.06
N VAL A 85 -11.65 12.05 20.96
CA VAL A 85 -12.19 10.69 20.98
C VAL A 85 -11.11 9.69 21.41
N GLY A 86 -11.38 8.93 22.45
CA GLY A 86 -10.50 7.88 22.96
C GLY A 86 -9.10 8.40 23.29
N PHE A 87 -8.07 7.70 22.88
CA PHE A 87 -6.66 8.08 23.08
C PHE A 87 -6.05 8.80 21.87
N THR A 88 -6.86 9.38 20.98
CA THR A 88 -6.36 9.96 19.71
C THR A 88 -5.40 11.11 19.95
N ARG A 89 -5.68 12.03 20.92
CA ARG A 89 -4.77 13.13 21.27
C ARG A 89 -3.50 12.63 21.93
N GLN A 90 -3.59 11.65 22.81
CA GLN A 90 -2.40 11.06 23.43
C GLN A 90 -1.49 10.42 22.37
N ALA A 91 -2.07 9.67 21.41
CA ALA A 91 -1.32 9.13 20.30
C ALA A 91 -0.67 10.24 19.45
N PHE A 92 -1.40 11.33 19.19
CA PHE A 92 -0.89 12.49 18.48
C PHE A 92 0.31 13.12 19.21
N ASP A 93 0.23 13.28 20.53
CA ASP A 93 1.32 13.83 21.35
C ASP A 93 2.58 12.95 21.35
N LEU A 94 2.40 11.65 21.12
CA LEU A 94 3.50 10.69 20.91
C LEU A 94 3.99 10.63 19.45
N GLY A 95 3.50 11.48 18.56
CA GLY A 95 3.88 11.52 17.14
C GLY A 95 3.36 10.35 16.33
N THR A 96 2.25 9.71 16.73
CA THR A 96 1.59 8.62 16.01
C THR A 96 0.13 8.91 15.71
N PHE A 97 -0.47 8.17 14.78
CA PHE A 97 -1.85 8.41 14.34
C PHE A 97 -2.91 7.88 15.31
N GLY A 98 -2.61 6.83 16.02
CA GLY A 98 -3.54 6.18 16.95
C GLY A 98 -2.85 5.02 17.65
N LEU A 99 -3.44 4.57 18.74
CA LEU A 99 -3.03 3.37 19.46
C LEU A 99 -3.77 2.13 18.91
N THR A 100 -3.34 0.93 19.29
CA THR A 100 -4.02 -0.30 18.90
C THR A 100 -5.38 -0.42 19.59
N GLN A 101 -6.29 -1.24 19.04
CA GLN A 101 -7.59 -1.52 19.67
C GLN A 101 -7.47 -2.12 21.06
N ASP A 102 -6.38 -2.82 21.34
CA ASP A 102 -6.12 -3.40 22.68
C ASP A 102 -5.88 -2.32 23.73
N VAL A 103 -5.39 -1.14 23.30
CA VAL A 103 -5.13 0.02 24.17
C VAL A 103 -6.29 1.01 24.14
N ASP A 104 -6.92 1.19 22.97
CA ASP A 104 -8.09 2.08 22.79
C ASP A 104 -9.31 1.29 22.29
N PRO A 105 -10.13 0.74 23.18
CA PRO A 105 -11.32 -0.03 22.82
C PRO A 105 -12.40 0.82 22.12
N ASN A 106 -12.34 2.16 22.20
CA ASN A 106 -13.25 3.06 21.50
C ASN A 106 -12.85 3.26 20.03
N LEU A 107 -11.62 2.94 19.68
CA LEU A 107 -11.13 2.98 18.31
C LEU A 107 -11.54 1.68 17.59
N ARG A 108 -12.79 1.61 17.12
CA ARG A 108 -13.30 0.44 16.38
C ARG A 108 -12.46 0.07 15.17
N ARG A 109 -11.74 1.04 14.59
CA ARG A 109 -10.79 0.87 13.48
C ARG A 109 -9.66 1.88 13.61
N ASN A 110 -8.48 1.47 13.20
CA ASN A 110 -7.37 2.40 13.08
C ASN A 110 -7.64 3.43 11.97
N TYR A 111 -6.88 4.51 11.95
CA TYR A 111 -7.00 5.57 10.95
C TYR A 111 -6.32 5.25 9.60
N MET A 112 -5.88 4.01 9.40
CA MET A 112 -5.01 3.67 8.26
C MET A 112 -5.74 3.38 6.95
N GLY A 113 -7.04 3.60 6.87
CA GLY A 113 -7.85 3.44 5.66
C GLY A 113 -8.19 4.78 5.01
N ALA A 114 -7.25 5.36 4.23
CA ALA A 114 -7.42 6.70 3.65
C ALA A 114 -8.69 6.88 2.81
N PHE A 115 -9.18 5.79 2.20
CA PHE A 115 -10.34 5.81 1.29
C PHE A 115 -11.56 5.09 1.85
N ASN A 116 -11.67 4.98 3.17
CA ASN A 116 -12.71 4.22 3.85
C ASN A 116 -14.01 4.99 4.05
N SER A 117 -14.43 5.82 3.09
CA SER A 117 -15.72 6.50 3.13
C SER A 117 -16.42 6.45 1.77
N ALA A 118 -17.75 6.46 1.81
CA ALA A 118 -18.63 6.54 0.65
C ALA A 118 -19.46 7.85 0.64
N LEU A 119 -19.25 8.74 1.62
CA LEU A 119 -20.00 10.00 1.70
C LEU A 119 -19.68 10.91 0.50
N PRO A 120 -20.67 11.59 -0.08
CA PRO A 120 -20.48 12.46 -1.25
C PRO A 120 -19.40 13.53 -1.05
N GLU A 121 -19.36 14.16 0.12
CA GLU A 121 -18.36 15.17 0.48
C GLU A 121 -16.95 14.60 0.58
N ASP A 122 -16.82 13.32 0.87
CA ASP A 122 -15.54 12.63 0.91
C ASP A 122 -15.08 12.23 -0.49
N MET A 123 -16.00 11.92 -1.39
CA MET A 123 -15.65 11.64 -2.79
C MET A 123 -14.99 12.83 -3.47
N ALA A 124 -15.47 14.05 -3.23
CA ALA A 124 -14.84 15.28 -3.75
C ALA A 124 -13.45 15.52 -3.16
N TYR A 125 -13.29 15.24 -1.86
CA TYR A 125 -11.99 15.28 -1.19
C TYR A 125 -11.02 14.24 -1.75
N TYR A 126 -11.47 13.02 -1.96
CA TYR A 126 -10.64 11.94 -2.51
C TYR A 126 -10.21 12.20 -3.95
N ASP A 127 -11.05 12.84 -4.77
CA ASP A 127 -10.65 13.24 -6.12
C ASP A 127 -9.42 14.15 -6.09
N ASN A 128 -9.44 15.19 -5.25
CA ASN A 128 -8.28 16.07 -5.05
C ASN A 128 -7.07 15.33 -4.47
N LEU A 129 -7.28 14.47 -3.48
CA LEU A 129 -6.23 13.69 -2.82
C LEU A 129 -5.52 12.76 -3.82
N LEU A 130 -6.27 12.13 -4.72
CA LEU A 130 -5.72 11.28 -5.78
C LEU A 130 -4.91 12.11 -6.79
N ARG A 131 -5.42 13.25 -7.23
CA ARG A 131 -4.72 14.14 -8.15
C ARG A 131 -3.41 14.65 -7.55
N GLU A 132 -3.48 15.27 -6.38
CA GLU A 132 -2.29 15.81 -5.69
C GLU A 132 -1.27 14.72 -5.38
N GLY A 133 -1.74 13.55 -4.94
CA GLY A 133 -0.87 12.43 -4.63
C GLY A 133 -0.15 11.88 -5.85
N LEU A 134 -0.84 11.71 -6.98
CA LEU A 134 -0.23 11.25 -8.23
C LEU A 134 0.74 12.29 -8.82
N ASP A 135 0.40 13.59 -8.75
CA ASP A 135 1.27 14.66 -9.20
C ASP A 135 2.55 14.71 -8.37
N LEU A 136 2.44 14.57 -7.05
CA LEU A 136 3.60 14.51 -6.17
C LEU A 136 4.41 13.21 -6.35
N PHE A 137 3.75 12.09 -6.60
CA PHE A 137 4.43 10.83 -6.93
C PHE A 137 5.30 10.99 -8.18
N GLU A 138 4.74 11.58 -9.24
CA GLU A 138 5.47 11.85 -10.47
C GLU A 138 6.67 12.79 -10.26
N GLN A 139 6.50 13.85 -9.45
CA GLN A 139 7.61 14.75 -9.07
C GLN A 139 8.74 14.03 -8.32
N LEU A 140 8.41 13.10 -7.44
CA LEU A 140 9.38 12.39 -6.62
C LEU A 140 10.12 11.29 -7.39
N PHE A 141 9.41 10.55 -8.23
CA PHE A 141 9.95 9.36 -8.89
C PHE A 141 10.26 9.53 -10.39
N GLY A 142 9.83 10.64 -11.00
CA GLY A 142 10.11 10.95 -12.40
C GLY A 142 9.19 10.26 -13.41
N TYR A 143 8.16 9.55 -12.94
CA TYR A 143 7.13 8.95 -13.79
C TYR A 143 5.79 8.89 -13.04
N ARG A 144 4.69 8.88 -13.80
CA ARG A 144 3.35 8.73 -13.24
C ARG A 144 3.02 7.26 -13.04
N SER A 145 2.54 6.88 -11.86
CA SER A 145 2.14 5.50 -11.60
C SER A 145 0.91 5.13 -12.42
N GLU A 146 0.97 4.03 -13.16
CA GLU A 146 -0.17 3.46 -13.85
C GLU A 146 -0.98 2.51 -12.97
N SER A 147 -0.42 2.12 -11.82
CA SER A 147 -1.09 1.29 -10.82
C SER A 147 -1.53 2.10 -9.60
N PHE A 148 -2.66 1.70 -9.02
CA PHE A 148 -3.14 2.18 -7.75
C PHE A 148 -3.40 1.02 -6.79
N ILE A 149 -2.94 1.20 -5.55
CA ILE A 149 -3.19 0.28 -4.44
C ILE A 149 -3.89 1.09 -3.36
N ALA A 150 -5.17 0.86 -3.12
CA ALA A 150 -5.84 1.52 -2.01
C ALA A 150 -5.25 1.06 -0.67
N THR A 151 -5.11 2.00 0.26
CA THR A 151 -4.76 1.68 1.64
C THR A 151 -5.80 0.72 2.23
N THR A 152 -5.35 -0.29 2.97
CA THR A 152 -6.21 -1.39 3.49
C THR A 152 -7.00 -2.16 2.41
N TYR A 153 -6.69 -1.98 1.12
CA TYR A 153 -7.42 -2.57 -0.02
C TYR A 153 -8.92 -2.22 -0.05
N THR A 154 -9.26 -1.06 0.48
CA THR A 154 -10.65 -0.61 0.62
C THR A 154 -10.84 0.69 -0.13
N TRP A 155 -11.78 0.74 -1.05
CA TRP A 155 -12.20 1.95 -1.77
C TRP A 155 -13.64 1.80 -2.29
N HIS A 156 -14.31 2.92 -2.46
CA HIS A 156 -15.60 2.94 -3.14
C HIS A 156 -15.41 2.97 -4.67
N PRO A 157 -16.14 2.18 -5.47
CA PRO A 157 -15.96 2.10 -6.93
C PRO A 157 -16.07 3.46 -7.66
N ASN A 158 -16.78 4.42 -7.11
CA ASN A 158 -16.89 5.77 -7.69
C ASN A 158 -15.51 6.47 -7.82
N LEU A 159 -14.50 6.06 -7.06
CA LEU A 159 -13.13 6.58 -7.19
C LEU A 159 -12.43 6.12 -8.47
N GLU A 160 -12.87 5.02 -9.06
CA GLU A 160 -12.24 4.45 -10.25
C GLU A 160 -12.32 5.40 -11.45
N LYS A 161 -13.38 6.21 -11.55
CA LYS A 161 -13.49 7.26 -12.57
C LYS A 161 -12.40 8.32 -12.43
N SER A 162 -12.10 8.75 -11.21
CA SER A 162 -11.03 9.72 -10.94
C SER A 162 -9.67 9.11 -11.21
N LEU A 163 -9.43 7.88 -10.75
CA LEU A 163 -8.20 7.14 -11.01
C LEU A 163 -7.92 7.03 -12.51
N LYS A 164 -8.91 6.64 -13.31
CA LYS A 164 -8.79 6.58 -14.77
C LYS A 164 -8.46 7.94 -15.38
N ARG A 165 -9.16 9.00 -14.95
CA ARG A 165 -8.91 10.38 -15.41
C ARG A 165 -7.48 10.82 -15.17
N TYR A 166 -6.87 10.37 -14.06
CA TYR A 166 -5.51 10.74 -13.68
C TYR A 166 -4.44 9.77 -14.19
N GLY A 167 -4.79 8.85 -15.10
CA GLY A 167 -3.85 8.00 -15.82
C GLY A 167 -3.61 6.62 -15.22
N VAL A 168 -4.33 6.26 -14.15
CA VAL A 168 -4.28 4.90 -13.61
C VAL A 168 -4.96 3.94 -14.57
N LYS A 169 -4.35 2.79 -14.82
CA LYS A 169 -4.84 1.69 -15.65
C LYS A 169 -5.11 0.43 -14.83
N TYR A 170 -4.33 0.22 -13.77
CA TYR A 170 -4.30 -1.03 -13.00
C TYR A 170 -4.70 -0.81 -11.55
N LEU A 171 -5.63 -1.65 -11.06
CA LEU A 171 -6.09 -1.67 -9.68
C LEU A 171 -5.51 -2.87 -8.97
N GLN A 172 -4.65 -2.64 -7.99
CA GLN A 172 -4.12 -3.71 -7.16
C GLN A 172 -5.01 -3.93 -5.94
N GLY A 173 -5.46 -5.14 -5.73
CA GLY A 173 -6.38 -5.46 -4.66
C GLY A 173 -6.31 -6.93 -4.23
N MET A 174 -7.23 -7.27 -3.35
CA MET A 174 -7.49 -8.62 -2.88
C MET A 174 -8.57 -9.27 -3.73
N VAL A 175 -8.66 -10.62 -3.71
CA VAL A 175 -9.78 -11.36 -4.35
C VAL A 175 -11.13 -10.87 -3.82
N VAL A 176 -11.19 -10.53 -2.53
CA VAL A 176 -12.37 -9.93 -1.90
C VAL A 176 -12.07 -8.48 -1.57
N GLN A 177 -12.73 -7.57 -2.26
CA GLN A 177 -12.66 -6.14 -1.98
C GLN A 177 -13.70 -5.75 -0.93
N LYS A 178 -13.28 -4.96 0.07
CA LYS A 178 -14.19 -4.24 0.96
C LYS A 178 -14.58 -2.92 0.30
N ILE A 179 -15.88 -2.63 0.29
CA ILE A 179 -16.45 -1.40 -0.26
C ILE A 179 -17.10 -0.65 0.91
N PRO A 180 -16.69 0.59 1.22
CA PRO A 180 -17.34 1.39 2.26
C PRO A 180 -18.75 1.78 1.80
N LEU A 181 -19.69 1.84 2.75
CA LEU A 181 -21.08 2.25 2.52
C LEU A 181 -21.40 3.61 3.16
N ASP A 182 -20.56 4.04 4.10
CA ASP A 182 -20.70 5.27 4.88
C ASP A 182 -19.34 5.90 5.23
N ASP A 183 -19.20 6.46 6.42
CA ASP A 183 -18.01 7.13 6.96
C ASP A 183 -16.99 6.20 7.64
N ASP A 184 -16.76 4.99 7.15
CA ASP A 184 -15.85 3.99 7.74
C ASP A 184 -16.46 3.13 8.86
N THR A 185 -17.79 3.06 8.95
CA THR A 185 -18.46 2.21 9.95
C THR A 185 -19.02 0.94 9.33
N THR A 186 -19.59 1.00 8.13
CA THR A 186 -20.20 -0.13 7.44
C THR A 186 -19.54 -0.41 6.09
N PHE A 187 -19.48 -1.70 5.74
CA PHE A 187 -18.87 -2.18 4.52
C PHE A 187 -19.67 -3.33 3.93
N THR A 188 -19.68 -3.37 2.61
CA THR A 188 -20.04 -4.57 1.87
C THR A 188 -18.81 -5.22 1.27
N THR A 189 -18.95 -6.41 0.71
CA THR A 189 -17.88 -7.13 0.04
C THR A 189 -18.23 -7.47 -1.39
N LYS A 190 -17.27 -7.32 -2.28
CA LYS A 190 -17.35 -7.79 -3.67
C LYS A 190 -16.37 -8.94 -3.86
N LYS A 191 -16.87 -10.09 -4.29
CA LYS A 191 -16.08 -11.30 -4.53
C LYS A 191 -15.85 -11.45 -6.03
N THR A 192 -14.96 -10.72 -6.63
CA THR A 192 -14.79 -10.89 -8.08
C THR A 192 -13.54 -10.25 -8.67
N ASN A 193 -12.55 -9.92 -7.87
CA ASN A 193 -11.36 -9.34 -8.42
C ASN A 193 -10.38 -10.46 -8.83
N TYR A 194 -10.40 -10.81 -10.10
CA TYR A 194 -9.38 -11.69 -10.69
C TYR A 194 -8.32 -10.84 -11.39
N CYS A 195 -7.13 -11.38 -11.50
CA CYS A 195 -6.11 -10.80 -12.36
C CYS A 195 -6.63 -10.76 -13.82
N GLY A 196 -6.66 -9.58 -14.42
CA GLY A 196 -7.21 -9.35 -15.76
C GLY A 196 -8.70 -8.99 -15.82
N TRP A 197 -9.42 -9.03 -14.67
CA TRP A 197 -10.80 -8.56 -14.65
C TRP A 197 -10.85 -7.03 -14.88
N LYS A 198 -11.87 -6.56 -15.59
CA LYS A 198 -12.09 -5.13 -15.82
C LYS A 198 -13.11 -4.56 -14.82
N SER A 199 -12.82 -3.39 -14.29
CA SER A 199 -13.78 -2.62 -13.52
C SER A 199 -14.86 -2.02 -14.44
N ALA A 200 -15.90 -1.41 -13.86
CA ALA A 200 -16.93 -0.73 -14.63
C ALA A 200 -16.36 0.44 -15.48
N GLU A 201 -15.29 1.07 -15.00
CA GLU A 201 -14.58 2.14 -15.71
C GLU A 201 -13.53 1.62 -16.69
N GLY A 202 -13.36 0.28 -16.80
CA GLY A 202 -12.42 -0.37 -17.70
C GLY A 202 -11.00 -0.47 -17.17
N LEU A 203 -10.76 -0.21 -15.86
CA LEU A 203 -9.47 -0.45 -15.22
C LEU A 203 -9.25 -1.94 -15.00
N THR A 204 -8.03 -2.41 -15.17
CA THR A 204 -7.68 -3.83 -15.04
C THR A 204 -7.26 -4.16 -13.62
N TYR A 205 -7.85 -5.20 -13.04
CA TYR A 205 -7.42 -5.69 -11.73
C TYR A 205 -6.15 -6.54 -11.84
N VAL A 206 -5.17 -6.22 -11.00
CA VAL A 206 -3.99 -7.03 -10.73
C VAL A 206 -4.12 -7.55 -9.31
N THR A 207 -4.67 -8.75 -9.17
CA THR A 207 -5.10 -9.28 -7.87
C THR A 207 -3.99 -10.07 -7.21
N ARG A 208 -3.75 -9.81 -5.93
CA ARG A 208 -2.79 -10.52 -5.10
C ARG A 208 -3.31 -11.90 -4.72
N ASN A 209 -2.54 -12.93 -5.02
CA ASN A 209 -2.91 -14.32 -4.82
C ASN A 209 -1.85 -15.14 -4.07
N CYS A 210 -0.72 -14.54 -3.73
CA CYS A 210 0.33 -15.17 -2.93
C CYS A 210 0.77 -14.25 -1.80
N TYR A 211 0.81 -14.76 -0.57
CA TYR A 211 1.17 -13.97 0.61
C TYR A 211 2.47 -14.52 1.18
N TYR A 212 3.34 -13.59 1.62
CA TYR A 212 4.59 -13.90 2.29
C TYR A 212 4.78 -12.96 3.48
N GLU A 213 4.38 -13.40 4.68
CA GLU A 213 4.32 -12.57 5.90
C GLU A 213 5.03 -13.24 7.08
N PRO A 214 6.35 -13.53 6.98
CA PRO A 214 7.06 -14.35 7.94
C PRO A 214 7.12 -13.79 9.37
N SER A 215 6.80 -12.51 9.58
CA SER A 215 6.70 -11.92 10.92
C SER A 215 5.36 -12.14 11.62
N GLN A 216 4.32 -12.61 10.92
CA GLN A 216 2.96 -12.60 11.48
C GLN A 216 2.62 -13.87 12.28
N TYR A 217 3.02 -15.04 11.80
CA TYR A 217 2.66 -16.32 12.42
C TYR A 217 3.81 -17.32 12.27
N LYS A 218 3.82 -18.36 13.13
CA LYS A 218 4.77 -19.47 13.02
C LYS A 218 4.29 -20.48 11.99
N GLU A 219 4.34 -20.11 10.72
CA GLU A 219 4.06 -20.99 9.57
C GLU A 219 5.33 -21.13 8.73
N ASP A 220 5.39 -22.19 7.94
CA ASP A 220 6.42 -22.31 6.90
C ASP A 220 6.01 -21.48 5.68
N TRP A 221 6.27 -20.17 5.76
CA TRP A 221 5.92 -19.22 4.72
C TRP A 221 6.63 -19.50 3.39
N VAL A 222 7.80 -20.12 3.42
CA VAL A 222 8.51 -20.55 2.19
C VAL A 222 7.71 -21.64 1.51
N ALA A 223 7.32 -22.68 2.24
CA ALA A 223 6.54 -23.79 1.68
C ALA A 223 5.15 -23.30 1.22
N ASP A 224 4.45 -22.50 2.01
CA ASP A 224 3.11 -21.98 1.62
C ASP A 224 3.20 -21.12 0.34
N CYS A 225 4.16 -20.19 0.26
CA CYS A 225 4.36 -19.35 -0.91
C CYS A 225 4.68 -20.19 -2.16
N LEU A 226 5.62 -21.14 -2.06
CA LEU A 226 5.97 -22.04 -3.15
C LEU A 226 4.79 -22.91 -3.61
N ASN A 227 3.95 -23.36 -2.69
CA ASN A 227 2.72 -24.09 -3.05
C ASN A 227 1.71 -23.21 -3.79
N ARG A 228 1.53 -21.95 -3.38
CA ARG A 228 0.66 -20.99 -4.09
C ARG A 228 1.18 -20.68 -5.49
N ILE A 229 2.51 -20.53 -5.63
CA ILE A 229 3.16 -20.39 -6.94
C ILE A 229 2.87 -21.62 -7.80
N ALA A 230 3.08 -22.82 -7.27
CA ALA A 230 2.82 -24.07 -7.99
C ALA A 230 1.37 -24.18 -8.48
N ILE A 231 0.40 -23.84 -7.62
CA ILE A 231 -1.03 -23.84 -7.98
C ILE A 231 -1.31 -22.83 -9.09
N ALA A 232 -0.82 -21.60 -8.97
CA ALA A 232 -1.05 -20.58 -9.97
C ALA A 232 -0.45 -20.98 -11.33
N PHE A 233 0.78 -21.46 -11.36
CA PHE A 233 1.46 -21.88 -12.59
C PHE A 233 0.84 -23.12 -13.21
N PHE A 234 0.34 -24.06 -12.41
CA PHE A 234 -0.43 -25.20 -12.90
C PHE A 234 -1.66 -24.76 -13.73
N TRP A 235 -2.30 -23.66 -13.30
CA TRP A 235 -3.45 -23.08 -13.99
C TRP A 235 -3.06 -22.01 -15.02
N ASN A 236 -1.78 -21.87 -15.38
CA ASN A 236 -1.28 -20.81 -16.28
C ASN A 236 -1.72 -19.41 -15.84
N LYS A 237 -1.63 -19.12 -14.54
CA LYS A 237 -1.98 -17.82 -13.95
C LYS A 237 -0.75 -17.15 -13.38
N PRO A 238 -0.68 -15.81 -13.45
CA PRO A 238 0.40 -15.07 -12.83
C PRO A 238 0.32 -15.17 -11.29
N VAL A 239 1.49 -15.01 -10.67
CA VAL A 239 1.61 -14.88 -9.21
C VAL A 239 1.89 -13.45 -8.85
N VAL A 240 1.06 -12.88 -7.98
CA VAL A 240 1.26 -11.55 -7.41
C VAL A 240 1.54 -11.72 -5.91
N ILE A 241 2.83 -11.62 -5.54
CA ILE A 241 3.28 -11.79 -4.17
C ILE A 241 2.99 -10.52 -3.37
N SER A 242 2.32 -10.68 -2.23
CA SER A 242 2.08 -9.63 -1.25
C SER A 242 2.95 -9.86 -0.03
N MET A 243 3.76 -8.84 0.31
CA MET A 243 4.59 -8.83 1.50
C MET A 243 4.58 -7.44 2.12
N HIS A 244 4.50 -7.32 3.44
CA HIS A 244 4.64 -6.06 4.14
C HIS A 244 6.10 -5.80 4.53
N ARG A 245 6.54 -4.54 4.43
CA ARG A 245 7.89 -4.13 4.82
C ARG A 245 8.24 -4.45 6.29
N LEU A 246 7.21 -4.61 7.15
CA LEU A 246 7.40 -5.01 8.55
C LEU A 246 8.19 -6.31 8.69
N ASN A 247 8.10 -7.21 7.70
CA ASN A 247 8.84 -8.46 7.68
C ASN A 247 10.37 -8.29 7.60
N VAL A 248 10.83 -7.12 7.16
CA VAL A 248 12.27 -6.85 6.95
C VAL A 248 12.75 -5.60 7.69
N ILE A 249 11.97 -5.08 8.62
CA ILE A 249 12.39 -4.01 9.51
C ILE A 249 13.23 -4.60 10.65
N GLY A 250 14.38 -4.00 10.91
CA GLY A 250 15.30 -4.39 11.97
C GLY A 250 15.57 -3.28 13.00
N SER A 251 14.75 -2.22 13.05
CA SER A 251 14.95 -1.11 13.97
C SER A 251 14.63 -1.47 15.42
N LEU A 252 13.62 -2.30 15.63
CA LEU A 252 13.24 -2.81 16.96
C LEU A 252 13.86 -4.18 17.25
N ASP A 253 13.93 -5.04 16.23
CA ASP A 253 14.48 -6.39 16.31
C ASP A 253 15.30 -6.67 15.05
N LYS A 254 16.63 -6.76 15.22
CA LYS A 254 17.57 -7.02 14.12
C LYS A 254 17.41 -8.43 13.55
N ASP A 255 17.02 -9.40 14.37
CA ASP A 255 16.86 -10.78 13.98
C ASP A 255 15.64 -10.95 13.07
N ASN A 256 14.58 -10.17 13.28
CA ASN A 256 13.43 -10.10 12.37
C ASN A 256 13.90 -9.82 10.93
N ARG A 257 14.71 -8.79 10.72
CA ARG A 257 15.23 -8.45 9.39
C ARG A 257 16.14 -9.55 8.83
N THR A 258 17.10 -9.99 9.61
CA THR A 258 18.14 -10.94 9.16
C THR A 258 17.52 -12.28 8.77
N THR A 259 16.68 -12.83 9.64
CA THR A 259 16.01 -14.11 9.44
C THR A 259 15.06 -14.07 8.24
N ASN A 260 14.23 -13.01 8.15
CA ASN A 260 13.22 -12.95 7.10
C ASN A 260 13.79 -12.60 5.73
N LEU A 261 14.90 -11.83 5.66
CA LEU A 261 15.62 -11.66 4.40
C LEU A 261 16.28 -12.96 3.92
N ALA A 262 16.87 -13.74 4.82
CA ALA A 262 17.41 -15.04 4.47
C ALA A 262 16.31 -16.01 3.98
N SER A 263 15.17 -16.02 4.67
CA SER A 263 13.99 -16.80 4.29
C SER A 263 13.43 -16.38 2.93
N LEU A 264 13.34 -15.07 2.66
CA LEU A 264 12.93 -14.53 1.35
C LEU A 264 13.91 -14.98 0.25
N GLY A 265 15.21 -14.88 0.51
CA GLY A 265 16.25 -15.37 -0.41
C GLY A 265 16.09 -16.85 -0.74
N THR A 266 15.80 -17.68 0.28
CA THR A 266 15.52 -19.12 0.10
C THR A 266 14.29 -19.33 -0.78
N MET A 267 13.19 -18.63 -0.52
CA MET A 267 11.96 -18.74 -1.29
C MET A 267 12.17 -18.37 -2.76
N LEU A 268 12.87 -17.26 -3.04
CA LEU A 268 13.17 -16.83 -4.41
C LEU A 268 14.10 -17.82 -5.13
N HIS A 269 15.14 -18.30 -4.45
CA HIS A 269 16.05 -19.31 -5.00
C HIS A 269 15.33 -20.61 -5.37
N GLU A 270 14.50 -21.14 -4.48
CA GLU A 270 13.70 -22.33 -4.73
C GLU A 270 12.66 -22.11 -5.85
N ALA A 271 12.07 -20.91 -5.95
CA ALA A 271 11.16 -20.59 -7.04
C ALA A 271 11.87 -20.64 -8.41
N VAL A 272 13.01 -19.98 -8.55
CA VAL A 272 13.80 -20.00 -9.79
C VAL A 272 14.29 -21.42 -10.13
N LYS A 273 14.70 -22.20 -9.11
CA LYS A 273 15.14 -23.58 -9.30
C LYS A 273 14.01 -24.51 -9.80
N ARG A 274 12.78 -24.32 -9.31
CA ARG A 274 11.60 -25.13 -9.69
C ARG A 274 11.01 -24.70 -11.03
N TRP A 275 11.09 -23.43 -11.34
CA TRP A 275 10.57 -22.81 -12.57
C TRP A 275 11.65 -21.93 -13.21
N PRO A 276 12.61 -22.54 -13.94
CA PRO A 276 13.74 -21.79 -14.49
C PRO A 276 13.35 -20.68 -15.48
N ASP A 277 12.18 -20.79 -16.12
CA ASP A 277 11.66 -19.80 -17.06
C ASP A 277 10.75 -18.75 -16.38
N VAL A 278 10.80 -18.64 -15.04
CA VAL A 278 10.02 -17.62 -14.32
C VAL A 278 10.57 -16.23 -14.61
N GLU A 279 9.68 -15.33 -14.96
CA GLU A 279 10.02 -13.91 -15.15
C GLU A 279 9.48 -13.08 -13.97
N PHE A 280 10.32 -12.18 -13.46
CA PHE A 280 9.94 -11.22 -12.43
C PHE A 280 9.64 -9.87 -13.07
N MET A 281 8.49 -9.29 -12.72
CA MET A 281 8.03 -8.03 -13.29
C MET A 281 7.24 -7.20 -12.30
N SER A 282 7.08 -5.93 -12.59
CA SER A 282 6.18 -5.05 -11.84
C SER A 282 4.71 -5.36 -12.14
N SER A 283 3.80 -4.86 -11.29
CA SER A 283 2.37 -5.00 -11.56
C SER A 283 1.92 -4.20 -12.78
N ASP A 284 2.63 -3.12 -13.14
CA ASP A 284 2.35 -2.35 -14.34
C ASP A 284 2.71 -3.15 -15.59
N GLU A 285 3.88 -3.79 -15.62
CA GLU A 285 4.30 -4.70 -16.70
C GLU A 285 3.37 -5.90 -16.83
N LEU A 286 2.97 -6.50 -15.69
CA LEU A 286 1.99 -7.58 -15.70
C LEU A 286 0.64 -7.11 -16.26
N GLY A 287 0.18 -5.93 -15.85
CA GLY A 287 -1.06 -5.35 -16.35
C GLY A 287 -1.01 -5.13 -17.86
N TRP A 288 0.10 -4.64 -18.37
CA TRP A 288 0.32 -4.46 -19.81
C TRP A 288 0.30 -5.80 -20.57
N ILE A 289 0.97 -6.84 -20.07
CA ILE A 289 0.94 -8.19 -20.67
C ILE A 289 -0.47 -8.77 -20.68
N ILE A 290 -1.27 -8.52 -19.64
CA ILE A 290 -2.65 -9.00 -19.56
C ILE A 290 -3.54 -8.32 -20.61
N GLU A 291 -3.24 -7.08 -20.99
CA GLU A 291 -4.02 -6.28 -21.93
C GLU A 291 -3.60 -6.48 -23.40
N SER A 292 -2.36 -6.95 -23.64
CA SER A 292 -1.84 -7.27 -24.98
C SER A 292 -2.29 -8.63 -25.48
#